data_9c384a93ecff4d35e97d0c920ab6c76d
#
_entry.id   9c384a93ecff4d35e97d0c920ab6c76d
#
_cell.length_a   1.000
_cell.length_b   1.000
_cell.length_c   1.000
_cell.angle_alpha   90.00
_cell.angle_beta   90.00
_cell.angle_gamma   90.00
#
_symmetry.space_group_name_H-M   'P 1'
#
loop_
_entity.id
_entity.type
_entity.pdbx_description
1 polymer ?
#
loop_
_entity_poly.entity_id
_entity_poly.type
_entity_poly.pdbx_seq_one_letter_code
_entity_poly.pdbx_strand_id
1 'polypeptide(L)' 'WSKKSRRQFVLAGNILVRQRGTRVYPGVNVKKGSDDTLYAVVDGTVKFERKGRDKKQVSVYPVEA' A
#
# COMPACT_ATOMS: atom_id res chain seq x y z
N TRP A 1 4.08 5.53 12.52
CA TRP A 1 4.07 4.24 11.87
C TRP A 1 5.50 3.74 11.74
N SER A 2 5.63 2.48 11.71
CA SER A 2 6.96 2.00 11.73
C SER A 2 7.42 1.63 10.37
N LYS A 3 8.63 1.90 10.01
CA LYS A 3 9.12 1.59 8.77
C LYS A 3 10.02 0.48 8.88
N LYS A 4 9.63 -0.65 9.22
CA LYS A 4 10.42 -1.72 9.34
C LYS A 4 11.03 -2.10 8.11
N SER A 5 10.42 -2.43 7.09
CA SER A 5 11.12 -2.88 5.95
C SER A 5 10.65 -2.23 4.75
N ARG A 6 11.46 -2.13 3.75
CA ARG A 6 11.11 -1.52 2.56
C ARG A 6 10.37 -2.44 1.70
N ARG A 7 10.57 -3.71 1.78
CA ARG A 7 9.88 -4.65 0.97
C ARG A 7 9.23 -5.63 1.85
N GLN A 8 7.97 -5.85 1.72
CA GLN A 8 7.26 -6.77 2.55
C GLN A 8 6.25 -7.48 1.69
N PHE A 9 6.28 -8.79 1.72
CA PHE A 9 5.35 -9.56 0.91
C PHE A 9 3.99 -9.58 1.59
N VAL A 10 2.93 -9.38 0.81
CA VAL A 10 1.58 -9.41 1.34
C VAL A 10 0.70 -10.22 0.42
N LEU A 11 -0.41 -10.65 0.94
CA LEU A 11 -1.38 -11.41 0.17
C LEU A 11 -2.53 -10.51 -0.21
N ALA A 12 -3.24 -10.90 -1.25
CA ALA A 12 -4.38 -10.13 -1.68
C ALA A 12 -5.36 -10.03 -0.53
N GLY A 13 -5.88 -8.85 -0.31
CA GLY A 13 -6.80 -8.61 0.78
C GLY A 13 -6.15 -8.15 2.07
N ASN A 14 -4.83 -8.20 2.15
CA ASN A 14 -4.17 -7.75 3.35
C ASN A 14 -4.26 -6.24 3.46
N ILE A 15 -4.42 -5.77 4.68
CA ILE A 15 -4.48 -4.34 4.91
C ILE A 15 -3.08 -3.80 4.92
N LEU A 16 -2.85 -2.78 4.13
CA LEU A 16 -1.54 -2.17 4.04
C LEU A 16 -1.42 -0.95 4.93
N VAL A 17 -2.45 -0.13 4.93
CA VAL A 17 -2.41 1.11 5.71
C VAL A 17 -3.76 1.35 6.33
N ARG A 18 -3.79 1.63 7.61
CA ARG A 18 -5.03 1.99 8.28
C ARG A 18 -4.89 3.46 8.63
N GLN A 19 -5.79 4.26 8.15
CA GLN A 19 -5.70 5.69 8.34
C GLN A 19 -7.08 6.30 8.39
N ARG A 20 -7.13 7.50 8.88
CA ARG A 20 -8.33 8.27 8.84
C ARG A 20 -8.03 9.39 7.89
N GLY A 21 -8.72 9.46 6.82
CA GLY A 21 -8.42 10.42 5.80
C GLY A 21 -7.34 9.88 4.90
N THR A 22 -7.20 10.44 3.74
CA THR A 22 -6.29 9.93 2.74
C THR A 22 -4.93 10.55 2.89
N ARG A 23 -4.07 9.93 3.65
CA ARG A 23 -2.72 10.41 3.80
C ARG A 23 -1.82 9.66 2.85
N VAL A 24 -2.09 8.37 2.68
CA VAL A 24 -1.34 7.56 1.74
C VAL A 24 -2.32 7.18 0.67
N TYR A 25 -1.95 7.36 -0.58
CA TYR A 25 -2.84 7.10 -1.69
C TYR A 25 -2.63 5.69 -2.24
N PRO A 26 -3.65 5.09 -2.80
CA PRO A 26 -3.51 3.77 -3.37
C PRO A 26 -2.77 3.87 -4.69
N GLY A 27 -1.76 3.03 -4.84
CA GLY A 27 -0.99 3.00 -6.07
C GLY A 27 -1.37 1.80 -6.90
N VAL A 28 -0.37 1.13 -7.44
CA VAL A 28 -0.62 -0.01 -8.30
C VAL A 28 -1.11 -1.18 -7.48
N ASN A 29 -2.18 -1.84 -7.93
CA ASN A 29 -2.75 -3.00 -7.26
C ASN A 29 -3.12 -2.76 -5.80
N VAL A 30 -3.57 -1.56 -5.49
CA VAL A 30 -3.99 -1.24 -4.15
C VAL A 30 -5.32 -0.51 -4.26
N LYS A 31 -6.24 -0.83 -3.38
CA LYS A 31 -7.52 -0.16 -3.37
C LYS A 31 -7.80 0.46 -2.03
N LYS A 32 -8.66 1.44 -2.02
CA LYS A 32 -9.01 2.14 -0.82
C LYS A 32 -10.40 1.72 -0.38
N GLY A 33 -10.53 1.34 0.86
CA GLY A 33 -11.82 0.96 1.39
C GLY A 33 -12.65 2.17 1.77
N SER A 34 -13.82 1.93 2.32
CA SER A 34 -14.71 3.02 2.64
C SER A 34 -14.21 3.88 3.78
N ASP A 35 -13.37 3.34 4.63
CA ASP A 35 -12.84 4.11 5.74
C ASP A 35 -11.39 4.50 5.49
N ASP A 36 -11.03 4.68 4.23
CA ASP A 36 -9.70 5.10 3.84
C ASP A 36 -8.62 4.06 4.11
N THR A 37 -9.00 2.84 4.37
CA THR A 37 -8.03 1.78 4.59
C THR A 37 -7.54 1.30 3.23
N LEU A 38 -6.25 1.13 3.10
CA LEU A 38 -5.69 0.64 1.85
C LEU A 38 -5.38 -0.83 1.98
N TYR A 39 -5.69 -1.58 0.94
CA TYR A 39 -5.44 -3.01 0.98
C TYR A 39 -4.98 -3.50 -0.38
N ALA A 40 -4.26 -4.60 -0.36
CA ALA A 40 -3.70 -5.16 -1.58
C ALA A 40 -4.78 -5.92 -2.34
N VAL A 41 -4.74 -5.86 -3.65
CA VAL A 41 -5.69 -6.61 -4.46
C VAL A 41 -5.01 -7.80 -5.10
N VAL A 42 -3.71 -7.93 -4.95
CA VAL A 42 -2.99 -9.09 -5.48
C VAL A 42 -1.89 -9.45 -4.48
N ASP A 43 -1.40 -10.64 -4.58
CA ASP A 43 -0.28 -11.06 -3.75
C ASP A 43 0.96 -10.42 -4.35
N GLY A 44 1.84 -9.94 -3.54
CA GLY A 44 3.04 -9.33 -4.06
C GLY A 44 3.83 -8.60 -3.00
N THR A 45 4.74 -7.77 -3.45
CA THR A 45 5.61 -7.02 -2.56
C THR A 45 5.13 -5.59 -2.46
N VAL A 46 5.03 -5.11 -1.24
CA VAL A 46 4.59 -3.75 -1.00
C VAL A 46 5.74 -2.80 -1.23
N LYS A 47 5.45 -1.68 -1.84
CA LYS A 47 6.45 -0.67 -2.06
C LYS A 47 5.83 0.68 -1.79
N PHE A 48 6.47 1.47 -0.94
CA PHE A 48 5.98 2.81 -0.66
C PHE A 48 6.76 3.79 -1.50
N GLU A 49 6.05 4.69 -2.14
CA GLU A 49 6.66 5.66 -3.02
C GLU A 49 6.17 7.04 -2.66
N ARG A 50 6.92 8.03 -3.04
CA ARG A 50 6.54 9.38 -2.81
C ARG A 50 5.84 9.89 -4.03
N LYS A 51 4.73 10.55 -3.83
CA LYS A 51 4.03 11.10 -4.94
C LYS A 51 3.88 12.57 -4.69
N GLY A 52 4.67 13.37 -5.30
CA GLY A 52 4.59 14.79 -5.10
C GLY A 52 5.36 15.20 -3.86
N ARG A 53 5.00 16.31 -3.31
CA ARG A 53 5.68 16.84 -2.19
C ARG A 53 5.33 16.18 -0.91
N ASP A 54 4.10 16.30 -0.49
CA ASP A 54 3.69 15.76 0.77
C ASP A 54 2.86 14.51 0.67
N LYS A 55 2.80 13.89 -0.47
CA LYS A 55 1.94 12.74 -0.63
C LYS A 55 2.73 11.48 -0.79
N LYS A 56 2.19 10.40 -0.26
CA LYS A 56 2.82 9.13 -0.38
C LYS A 56 1.88 8.17 -1.03
N GLN A 57 2.40 7.14 -1.62
CA GLN A 57 1.59 6.18 -2.33
C GLN A 57 2.14 4.80 -2.03
N VAL A 58 1.27 3.84 -1.89
CA VAL A 58 1.68 2.47 -1.63
C VAL A 58 1.25 1.63 -2.81
N SER A 59 2.12 0.75 -3.26
CA SER A 59 1.83 -0.11 -4.39
C SER A 59 2.20 -1.54 -4.05
N VAL A 60 1.63 -2.47 -4.77
CA VAL A 60 1.97 -3.86 -4.60
C VAL A 60 2.33 -4.40 -5.96
N TYR A 61 3.50 -4.98 -6.06
CA TYR A 61 3.97 -5.52 -7.32
C TYR A 61 4.03 -7.03 -7.21
N PRO A 62 3.40 -7.75 -8.12
CA PRO A 62 3.39 -9.20 -8.05
C PRO A 62 4.81 -9.73 -8.11
N VAL A 63 5.06 -10.76 -7.34
CA VAL A 63 6.38 -11.37 -7.34
C VAL A 63 6.35 -12.50 -8.32
N GLU A 64 7.31 -12.54 -9.20
CA GLU A 64 7.35 -13.60 -10.14
C GLU A 64 8.22 -14.66 -9.65
N ALA A 65 7.78 -15.85 -9.70
CA ALA A 65 8.52 -16.97 -9.15
C ALA A 65 9.67 -17.39 -10.03
#